data_ee8a551c2c28a5722469f39bce855b76
#
_entry.id   ee8a551c2c28a5722469f39bce855b76
#
_cell.length_a   1.000
_cell.length_b   1.000
_cell.length_c   1.000
_cell.angle_alpha   90.00
_cell.angle_beta   90.00
_cell.angle_gamma   90.00
#
_symmetry.space_group_name_H-M   'P 1'
#
loop_
_entity.id
_entity.type
_entity.pdbx_description
1 polymer ?
#
loop_
_entity_poly.entity_id
_entity_poly.type
_entity_poly.pdbx_seq_one_letter_code
_entity_poly.pdbx_strand_id
1 'polypeptide(L)'
;MYKIEKENLEALFRKIAESQDLILPIRKAGQTNFGLWQEGEEADLETLKTVKSGKDAFFPQSETLYTVVRDGKKLTVEPEELRSRPFVVFGMKACDVKGVAVLDKVFLADPVDTFYAARREHGTIVAMAC
;
A
#
# COMPACT_ATOMS: atom_id res chain seq x y z
N MET A 1 15.34 21.99 -5.10
CA MET A 1 15.35 20.53 -5.37
C MET A 1 16.21 19.88 -4.31
N TYR A 2 15.69 18.87 -3.61
CA TYR A 2 16.43 18.11 -2.61
C TYR A 2 17.01 16.85 -3.26
N LYS A 3 18.18 16.42 -2.80
CA LYS A 3 18.83 15.18 -3.22
C LYS A 3 19.10 14.32 -2.00
N ILE A 4 19.02 13.02 -2.15
CA ILE A 4 19.43 12.03 -1.16
C ILE A 4 20.39 11.03 -1.84
N GLU A 5 21.48 10.72 -1.19
CA GLU A 5 22.40 9.68 -1.65
C GLU A 5 21.76 8.30 -1.42
N LYS A 6 22.04 7.34 -2.32
CA LYS A 6 21.47 5.98 -2.23
C LYS A 6 21.76 5.31 -0.89
N GLU A 7 22.91 5.57 -0.31
CA GLU A 7 23.35 5.05 1.00
C GLU A 7 22.47 5.53 2.16
N ASN A 8 21.79 6.67 1.99
CA ASN A 8 20.92 7.25 3.00
C ASN A 8 19.43 6.85 2.83
N LEU A 9 19.10 6.03 1.82
CA LEU A 9 17.70 5.61 1.58
C LEU A 9 17.14 4.79 2.74
N GLU A 10 17.96 3.92 3.35
CA GLU A 10 17.50 3.12 4.49
C GLU A 10 17.16 4.00 5.70
N ALA A 11 17.94 5.05 5.94
CA ALA A 11 17.65 6.02 6.99
C ALA A 11 16.34 6.77 6.71
N LEU A 12 16.07 7.11 5.45
CA LEU A 12 14.78 7.68 5.03
C LEU A 12 13.62 6.71 5.27
N PHE A 13 13.77 5.43 4.90
CA PHE A 13 12.75 4.40 5.10
C PHE A 13 12.43 4.21 6.57
N ARG A 14 13.45 4.12 7.42
CA ARG A 14 13.31 4.06 8.87
C ARG A 14 12.53 5.27 9.41
N LYS A 15 12.87 6.46 8.93
CA LYS A 15 12.20 7.70 9.36
C LYS A 15 10.73 7.75 8.95
N ILE A 16 10.38 7.28 7.77
CA ILE A 16 8.98 7.16 7.33
C ILE A 16 8.25 6.12 8.19
N ALA A 17 8.86 4.96 8.41
CA ALA A 17 8.25 3.85 9.15
C ALA A 17 7.98 4.14 10.63
N GLU A 18 8.62 5.16 11.23
CA GLU A 18 8.31 5.63 12.59
C GLU A 18 6.86 6.13 12.75
N SER A 19 6.30 6.75 11.72
CA SER A 19 4.99 7.43 11.79
C SER A 19 3.92 6.87 10.86
N GLN A 20 4.30 6.13 9.82
CA GLN A 20 3.41 5.64 8.77
C GLN A 20 3.82 4.22 8.36
N ASP A 21 2.89 3.48 7.75
CA ASP A 21 3.25 2.22 7.12
C ASP A 21 4.03 2.49 5.83
N LEU A 22 5.19 1.89 5.67
CA LEU A 22 6.00 2.00 4.45
C LEU A 22 5.87 0.72 3.63
N ILE A 23 5.36 0.86 2.42
CA ILE A 23 5.20 -0.24 1.46
C ILE A 23 6.14 0.02 0.30
N LEU A 24 7.03 -0.91 0.02
CA LEU A 24 8.01 -0.79 -1.08
C LEU A 24 8.36 -2.17 -1.65
N PRO A 25 9.05 -2.22 -2.81
CA PRO A 25 9.51 -3.49 -3.36
C PRO A 25 10.58 -4.10 -2.47
N ILE A 26 10.30 -5.30 -1.94
CA ILE A 26 11.18 -6.06 -1.04
C ILE A 26 11.59 -7.34 -1.75
N ARG A 27 12.89 -7.67 -1.71
CA ARG A 27 13.43 -8.91 -2.24
C ARG A 27 13.39 -10.01 -1.18
N LYS A 28 12.62 -11.07 -1.46
CA LYS A 28 12.53 -12.26 -0.60
C LYS A 28 12.57 -13.53 -1.45
N ALA A 29 13.39 -14.49 -1.09
CA ALA A 29 13.51 -15.80 -1.76
C ALA A 29 13.65 -15.68 -3.30
N GLY A 30 14.45 -14.72 -3.77
CA GLY A 30 14.71 -14.53 -5.20
C GLY A 30 13.59 -13.83 -5.99
N GLN A 31 12.55 -13.36 -5.32
CA GLN A 31 11.45 -12.60 -5.93
C GLN A 31 11.30 -11.24 -5.26
N THR A 32 10.94 -10.25 -6.08
CA THR A 32 10.65 -8.90 -5.61
C THR A 32 9.16 -8.62 -5.66
N ASN A 33 8.60 -8.23 -4.51
CA ASN A 33 7.18 -7.90 -4.36
C ASN A 33 7.00 -6.66 -3.51
N PHE A 34 5.94 -5.88 -3.77
CA PHE A 34 5.53 -4.86 -2.83
C PHE A 34 5.03 -5.49 -1.53
N GLY A 35 5.52 -4.99 -0.41
CA GLY A 35 5.17 -5.44 0.93
C GLY A 35 5.46 -4.38 1.98
N LEU A 36 4.90 -4.57 3.17
CA LEU A 36 5.17 -3.72 4.32
C LEU A 36 6.65 -3.89 4.70
N TRP A 37 7.40 -2.79 4.64
CA TRP A 37 8.82 -2.80 4.96
C TRP A 37 9.06 -2.89 6.46
N GLN A 38 10.04 -3.69 6.83
CA GLN A 38 10.56 -3.80 8.19
C GLN A 38 12.07 -3.56 8.19
N GLU A 39 12.60 -3.07 9.30
CA GLU A 39 14.04 -2.84 9.43
C GLU A 39 14.83 -4.12 9.17
N GLY A 40 15.85 -4.00 8.33
CA GLY A 40 16.69 -5.12 7.88
C GLY A 40 16.20 -5.84 6.64
N GLU A 41 15.05 -5.46 6.07
CA GLU A 41 14.59 -6.00 4.78
C GLU A 41 15.24 -5.27 3.60
N GLU A 42 15.70 -6.04 2.62
CA GLU A 42 16.34 -5.51 1.41
C GLU A 42 15.31 -4.88 0.47
N ALA A 43 15.37 -3.55 0.33
CA ALA A 43 14.59 -2.82 -0.66
C ALA A 43 15.17 -3.01 -2.06
N ASP A 44 14.36 -3.43 -3.02
CA ASP A 44 14.76 -3.64 -4.41
C ASP A 44 14.06 -2.65 -5.34
N LEU A 45 14.66 -1.50 -5.54
CA LEU A 45 14.14 -0.47 -6.43
C LEU A 45 14.58 -0.65 -7.90
N GLU A 46 15.45 -1.62 -8.19
CA GLU A 46 16.01 -1.84 -9.52
C GLU A 46 15.17 -2.83 -10.35
N THR A 47 14.48 -3.76 -9.70
CA THR A 47 13.62 -4.73 -10.40
C THR A 47 12.50 -4.03 -11.16
N LEU A 48 12.41 -4.27 -12.47
CA LEU A 48 11.42 -3.68 -13.38
C LEU A 48 10.00 -4.23 -13.16
N LYS A 49 9.89 -5.53 -12.87
CA LYS A 49 8.61 -6.22 -12.67
C LYS A 49 8.58 -6.88 -11.31
N THR A 50 7.53 -6.58 -10.56
CA THR A 50 7.18 -7.28 -9.32
C THR A 50 5.98 -8.20 -9.60
N VAL A 51 5.85 -9.29 -8.86
CA VAL A 51 4.68 -10.20 -8.97
C VAL A 51 3.45 -9.50 -8.37
N LYS A 52 3.61 -8.91 -7.17
CA LYS A 52 2.59 -8.06 -6.55
C LYS A 52 2.88 -6.60 -6.86
N SER A 53 1.86 -5.88 -7.30
CA SER A 53 1.94 -4.45 -7.61
C SER A 53 1.73 -3.60 -6.35
N GLY A 54 2.30 -2.40 -6.34
CA GLY A 54 2.00 -1.39 -5.32
C GLY A 54 0.54 -0.92 -5.30
N LYS A 55 -0.24 -1.20 -6.36
CA LYS A 55 -1.70 -0.94 -6.39
C LYS A 55 -2.47 -1.73 -5.35
N ASP A 56 -1.96 -2.91 -4.93
CA ASP A 56 -2.59 -3.74 -3.91
C ASP A 56 -2.73 -3.01 -2.56
N ALA A 57 -1.90 -1.98 -2.31
CA ALA A 57 -2.03 -1.13 -1.13
C ALA A 57 -3.33 -0.30 -1.13
N PHE A 58 -3.83 0.05 -2.31
CA PHE A 58 -5.07 0.82 -2.50
C PHE A 58 -6.27 -0.07 -2.80
N PHE A 59 -6.06 -1.12 -3.59
CA PHE A 59 -7.09 -2.05 -4.01
C PHE A 59 -6.58 -3.48 -3.86
N PRO A 60 -6.67 -4.08 -2.65
CA PRO A 60 -6.20 -5.43 -2.39
C PRO A 60 -7.06 -6.47 -3.13
N GLN A 61 -6.47 -7.63 -3.42
CA GLN A 61 -7.18 -8.73 -4.10
C GLN A 61 -8.30 -9.34 -3.24
N SER A 62 -8.18 -9.23 -1.94
CA SER A 62 -9.21 -9.65 -0.99
C SER A 62 -9.15 -8.77 0.25
N GLU A 63 -10.31 -8.48 0.82
CA GLU A 63 -10.44 -7.74 2.07
C GLU A 63 -11.64 -8.22 2.88
N THR A 64 -11.54 -8.04 4.19
CA THR A 64 -12.67 -8.28 5.10
C THR A 64 -13.55 -7.05 5.12
N LEU A 65 -14.85 -7.22 4.90
CA LEU A 65 -15.82 -6.13 4.97
C LEU A 65 -16.55 -6.14 6.32
N TYR A 66 -16.76 -7.32 6.87
CA TYR A 66 -17.38 -7.53 8.18
C TYR A 66 -17.00 -8.90 8.73
N THR A 67 -17.03 -9.00 10.05
CA THR A 67 -16.85 -10.25 10.78
C THR A 67 -18.18 -10.68 11.42
N VAL A 68 -18.50 -11.97 11.33
CA VAL A 68 -19.68 -12.53 11.97
C VAL A 68 -19.23 -13.39 13.16
N VAL A 69 -19.61 -12.96 14.36
CA VAL A 69 -19.35 -13.70 15.59
C VAL A 69 -20.62 -14.42 16.03
N ARG A 70 -20.51 -15.72 16.27
CA ARG A 70 -21.60 -16.54 16.80
C ARG A 70 -21.34 -16.92 18.24
N ASP A 71 -22.28 -16.57 19.12
CA ASP A 71 -22.30 -17.00 20.51
C ASP A 71 -23.62 -17.74 20.79
N GLY A 72 -23.54 -19.05 20.78
CA GLY A 72 -24.71 -19.93 20.88
C GLY A 72 -25.71 -19.71 19.71
N LYS A 73 -26.88 -19.14 20.01
CA LYS A 73 -27.92 -18.79 19.02
C LYS A 73 -27.86 -17.32 18.58
N LYS A 74 -27.01 -16.52 19.22
CA LYS A 74 -26.86 -15.08 18.89
C LYS A 74 -25.79 -14.93 17.80
N LEU A 75 -26.12 -14.15 16.77
CA LEU A 75 -25.20 -13.70 15.74
C LEU A 75 -24.98 -12.20 15.91
N THR A 76 -23.73 -11.78 15.93
CA THR A 76 -23.33 -10.37 15.92
C THR A 76 -22.53 -10.12 14.65
N VAL A 77 -22.90 -9.08 13.89
CA VAL A 77 -22.17 -8.64 12.70
C VAL A 77 -21.37 -7.39 13.09
N GLU A 78 -20.08 -7.46 12.97
CA GLU A 78 -19.16 -6.38 13.26
C GLU A 78 -18.54 -5.89 11.94
N PRO A 79 -18.79 -4.64 11.53
CA PRO A 79 -18.17 -4.08 10.34
C PRO A 79 -16.68 -3.89 10.56
N GLU A 80 -15.89 -4.05 9.49
CA GLU A 80 -14.47 -3.74 9.52
C GLU A 80 -14.27 -2.22 9.56
N GLU A 81 -13.27 -1.78 10.31
CA GLU A 81 -12.93 -0.37 10.40
C GLU A 81 -12.24 0.12 9.11
N LEU A 82 -12.61 1.32 8.68
CA LEU A 82 -11.93 1.97 7.56
C LEU A 82 -10.49 2.32 7.94
N ARG A 83 -9.59 2.22 6.96
CA ARG A 83 -8.20 2.58 7.19
C ARG A 83 -8.07 4.05 7.60
N SER A 84 -7.44 4.27 8.76
CA SER A 84 -7.14 5.61 9.31
C SER A 84 -5.64 5.88 9.44
N ARG A 85 -4.80 4.82 9.45
CA ARG A 85 -3.34 4.96 9.56
C ARG A 85 -2.76 5.36 8.21
N PRO A 86 -1.97 6.47 8.15
CA PRO A 86 -1.29 6.89 6.93
C PRO A 86 -0.28 5.84 6.45
N PHE A 87 -0.07 5.76 5.14
CA PHE A 87 0.92 4.89 4.55
C PHE A 87 1.57 5.52 3.31
N VAL A 88 2.78 5.08 3.02
CA VAL A 88 3.55 5.48 1.84
C VAL A 88 3.80 4.25 0.98
N VAL A 89 3.46 4.33 -0.30
CA VAL A 89 3.88 3.35 -1.32
C VAL A 89 5.05 3.95 -2.08
N PHE A 90 6.25 3.45 -1.79
CA PHE A 90 7.49 3.96 -2.35
C PHE A 90 7.98 3.09 -3.52
N GLY A 91 8.40 3.71 -4.61
CA GLY A 91 8.97 3.01 -5.74
C GLY A 91 7.94 2.52 -6.77
N MET A 92 6.71 3.04 -6.76
CA MET A 92 5.72 2.69 -7.78
C MET A 92 6.16 3.16 -9.17
N LYS A 93 6.00 2.31 -10.16
CA LYS A 93 6.26 2.67 -11.57
C LYS A 93 5.14 3.56 -12.11
N ALA A 94 5.46 4.40 -13.08
CA ALA A 94 4.51 5.35 -13.67
C ALA A 94 3.24 4.67 -14.23
N CYS A 95 3.37 3.45 -14.79
CA CYS A 95 2.23 2.67 -15.27
C CYS A 95 1.27 2.26 -14.14
N ASP A 96 1.80 1.90 -12.96
CA ASP A 96 1.00 1.54 -11.79
C ASP A 96 0.31 2.76 -11.19
N VAL A 97 1.00 3.92 -11.14
CA VAL A 97 0.41 5.20 -10.72
C VAL A 97 -0.75 5.57 -11.64
N LYS A 98 -0.57 5.41 -12.96
CA LYS A 98 -1.65 5.63 -13.93
C LYS A 98 -2.81 4.65 -13.72
N GLY A 99 -2.50 3.39 -13.36
CA GLY A 99 -3.50 2.39 -13.00
C GLY A 99 -4.34 2.81 -11.79
N VAL A 100 -3.71 3.36 -10.74
CA VAL A 100 -4.46 3.92 -9.59
C VAL A 100 -5.38 5.06 -10.02
N ALA A 101 -4.94 5.96 -10.89
CA ALA A 101 -5.78 7.03 -11.42
C ALA A 101 -6.98 6.52 -12.25
N VAL A 102 -6.89 5.33 -12.82
CA VAL A 102 -8.04 4.68 -13.47
C VAL A 102 -8.99 4.10 -12.42
N LEU A 103 -8.47 3.45 -11.37
CA LEU A 103 -9.27 2.96 -10.25
C LEU A 103 -10.04 4.10 -9.55
N ASP A 104 -9.40 5.27 -9.39
CA ASP A 104 -10.04 6.46 -8.82
C ASP A 104 -11.33 6.84 -9.58
N LYS A 105 -11.33 6.74 -10.91
CA LYS A 105 -12.51 7.06 -11.74
C LYS A 105 -13.67 6.09 -11.54
N VAL A 106 -13.38 4.87 -11.11
CA VAL A 106 -14.38 3.83 -10.89
C VAL A 106 -14.87 3.86 -9.45
N PHE A 107 -13.96 3.82 -8.49
CA PHE A 107 -14.28 3.59 -7.08
C PHE A 107 -14.56 4.86 -6.28
N LEU A 108 -14.18 6.04 -6.80
CA LEU A 108 -14.57 7.34 -6.22
C LEU A 108 -15.80 7.96 -6.91
N ALA A 109 -16.34 7.30 -7.95
CA ALA A 109 -17.63 7.70 -8.55
C ALA A 109 -18.80 7.29 -7.64
N ASP A 110 -19.98 7.86 -7.89
CA ASP A 110 -21.20 7.52 -7.15
C ASP A 110 -21.77 6.18 -7.63
N PRO A 111 -22.04 5.19 -6.75
CA PRO A 111 -21.77 5.18 -5.31
C PRO A 111 -20.28 4.98 -5.00
N VAL A 112 -19.75 5.78 -4.08
CA VAL A 112 -18.33 5.73 -3.67
C VAL A 112 -18.04 4.45 -2.90
N ASP A 113 -16.97 3.75 -3.27
CA ASP A 113 -16.39 2.68 -2.45
C ASP A 113 -15.65 3.29 -1.25
N THR A 114 -16.22 3.15 -0.06
CA THR A 114 -15.70 3.79 1.15
C THR A 114 -14.35 3.22 1.61
N PHE A 115 -14.10 1.92 1.38
CA PHE A 115 -12.83 1.28 1.73
C PHE A 115 -11.70 1.77 0.80
N TYR A 116 -11.99 1.85 -0.49
CA TYR A 116 -11.04 2.41 -1.45
C TYR A 116 -10.78 3.90 -1.16
N ALA A 117 -11.82 4.70 -0.93
CA ALA A 117 -11.70 6.12 -0.63
C ALA A 117 -10.83 6.37 0.61
N ALA A 118 -11.04 5.63 1.69
CA ALA A 118 -10.22 5.74 2.90
C ALA A 118 -8.74 5.44 2.65
N ARG A 119 -8.41 4.43 1.82
CA ARG A 119 -7.02 4.14 1.43
C ARG A 119 -6.43 5.24 0.57
N ARG A 120 -7.23 5.82 -0.34
CA ARG A 120 -6.76 6.93 -1.20
C ARG A 120 -6.49 8.20 -0.40
N GLU A 121 -7.30 8.48 0.61
CA GLU A 121 -7.11 9.63 1.50
C GLU A 121 -5.83 9.51 2.33
N HIS A 122 -5.52 8.31 2.84
CA HIS A 122 -4.39 8.07 3.74
C HIS A 122 -3.11 7.59 3.04
N GLY A 123 -3.18 7.31 1.74
CA GLY A 123 -2.06 6.77 0.98
C GLY A 123 -1.27 7.83 0.21
N THR A 124 0.04 7.88 0.42
CA THR A 124 0.98 8.69 -0.36
C THR A 124 1.74 7.81 -1.34
N ILE A 125 1.86 8.27 -2.59
CA ILE A 125 2.63 7.57 -3.62
C ILE A 125 3.93 8.32 -3.90
N VAL A 126 5.05 7.61 -3.78
CA VAL A 126 6.35 8.06 -4.27
C VAL A 126 6.68 7.25 -5.51
N ALA A 127 6.52 7.88 -6.67
CA ALA A 127 6.72 7.23 -7.96
C ALA A 127 8.19 7.26 -8.38
N MET A 128 8.60 6.23 -9.11
CA MET A 128 9.88 6.18 -9.80
C MET A 128 9.70 6.54 -11.28
N ALA A 129 10.54 7.43 -11.77
CA ALA A 129 10.70 7.64 -13.20
C ALA A 129 11.35 6.40 -13.84
N CYS A 130 10.78 5.96 -14.95
CA CYS A 130 11.35 4.89 -15.77
C CYS A 130 12.37 5.47 -16.76
#